data_2e4ebd587a9bc7a96fb6091ae7cfe1ac
#
_entry.id   2e4ebd587a9bc7a96fb6091ae7cfe1ac
#
_cell.length_a   1.000
_cell.length_b   1.000
_cell.length_c   1.000
_cell.angle_alpha   90.00
_cell.angle_beta   90.00
_cell.angle_gamma   90.00
#
_symmetry.space_group_name_H-M   'P 1'
#
loop_
_entity.id
_entity.type
_entity.pdbx_description
1 polymer ?
#
loop_
_entity_poly.entity_id
_entity_poly.type
_entity_poly.pdbx_seq_one_letter_code
_entity_poly.pdbx_strand_id
1 'polypeptide(L)'
;MLRFFKRKYSDTDIVMFNFLRKNRLFESLTDDELSYFLPYLYLRKYHENEVVFFTGDPSQAVYIVKRGIVSLNLDIKEGFERLLTLRSGKLFGDNAVLKSTKRIYTAIVLTNECEIYVIPKANLMEVMNNHTEVRAKIMSAFAEMYNEYMNNLFKTYKASLGFFDLGTVYSDMKL
;
A
#
# COMPACT_ATOMS: atom_id res chain seq x y z
N MET A 1 -39.47 -8.15 -10.96
CA MET A 1 -38.30 -7.83 -11.81
C MET A 1 -37.68 -6.54 -11.27
N LEU A 2 -36.71 -6.65 -10.35
CA LEU A 2 -36.03 -5.50 -9.76
C LEU A 2 -35.07 -4.92 -10.81
N ARG A 3 -35.39 -3.74 -11.34
CA ARG A 3 -34.46 -2.95 -12.15
C ARG A 3 -33.33 -2.48 -11.21
N PHE A 4 -32.19 -3.13 -11.28
CA PHE A 4 -30.94 -2.60 -10.72
C PHE A 4 -30.63 -1.30 -11.49
N PHE A 5 -30.88 -0.16 -10.88
CA PHE A 5 -30.36 1.12 -11.36
C PHE A 5 -28.84 1.06 -11.24
N LYS A 6 -28.13 0.81 -12.35
CA LYS A 6 -26.67 0.97 -12.39
C LYS A 6 -26.36 2.41 -11.96
N ARG A 7 -25.61 2.56 -10.89
CA ARG A 7 -25.08 3.87 -10.45
C ARG A 7 -24.33 4.47 -11.64
N LYS A 8 -24.70 5.69 -12.05
CA LYS A 8 -23.99 6.38 -13.13
C LYS A 8 -22.84 7.14 -12.51
N TYR A 9 -21.61 6.76 -12.85
CA TYR A 9 -20.40 7.43 -12.41
C TYR A 9 -20.02 8.51 -13.40
N SER A 10 -19.36 9.59 -12.91
CA SER A 10 -18.80 10.62 -13.77
C SER A 10 -17.54 10.10 -14.48
N ASP A 11 -17.14 10.77 -15.58
CA ASP A 11 -15.89 10.42 -16.27
C ASP A 11 -14.66 10.55 -15.32
N THR A 12 -14.71 11.50 -14.40
CA THR A 12 -13.67 11.68 -13.36
C THR A 12 -13.61 10.47 -12.43
N ASP A 13 -14.77 9.93 -12.02
CA ASP A 13 -14.82 8.73 -11.17
C ASP A 13 -14.20 7.52 -11.90
N ILE A 14 -14.56 7.33 -13.17
CA ILE A 14 -14.03 6.24 -13.99
C ILE A 14 -12.50 6.35 -14.15
N VAL A 15 -11.98 7.56 -14.38
CA VAL A 15 -10.52 7.79 -14.42
C VAL A 15 -9.88 7.40 -13.09
N MET A 16 -10.50 7.76 -11.96
CA MET A 16 -10.00 7.41 -10.64
C MET A 16 -10.07 5.90 -10.37
N PHE A 17 -11.16 5.22 -10.77
CA PHE A 17 -11.27 3.76 -10.65
C PHE A 17 -10.15 3.06 -11.43
N ASN A 18 -9.90 3.47 -12.67
CA ASN A 18 -8.82 2.93 -13.48
C ASN A 18 -7.44 3.21 -12.87
N PHE A 19 -7.27 4.36 -12.21
CA PHE A 19 -6.05 4.68 -11.47
C PHE A 19 -5.87 3.77 -10.25
N LEU A 20 -6.91 3.57 -9.44
CA LEU A 20 -6.86 2.69 -8.26
C LEU A 20 -6.57 1.23 -8.64
N ARG A 21 -7.19 0.72 -9.71
CA ARG A 21 -6.97 -0.65 -10.20
C ARG A 21 -5.54 -0.95 -10.67
N LYS A 22 -4.70 0.05 -10.87
CA LYS A 22 -3.25 -0.17 -11.10
C LYS A 22 -2.57 -0.80 -9.89
N ASN A 23 -3.24 -0.79 -8.74
CA ASN A 23 -2.74 -1.36 -7.49
C ASN A 23 -3.46 -2.66 -7.18
N ARG A 24 -2.68 -3.68 -6.87
CA ARG A 24 -3.17 -5.03 -6.61
C ARG A 24 -4.23 -5.09 -5.50
N LEU A 25 -4.13 -4.24 -4.47
CA LEU A 25 -5.14 -4.17 -3.41
C LEU A 25 -6.54 -3.79 -3.92
N PHE A 26 -6.65 -3.07 -5.04
CA PHE A 26 -7.89 -2.57 -5.60
C PHE A 26 -8.27 -3.20 -6.93
N GLU A 27 -7.40 -4.04 -7.51
CA GLU A 27 -7.52 -4.58 -8.86
C GLU A 27 -8.82 -5.37 -9.07
N SER A 28 -9.21 -6.18 -8.09
CA SER A 28 -10.40 -7.03 -8.15
C SER A 28 -11.71 -6.33 -7.78
N LEU A 29 -11.65 -5.05 -7.38
CA LEU A 29 -12.83 -4.30 -6.99
C LEU A 29 -13.62 -3.82 -8.19
N THR A 30 -14.95 -3.90 -8.11
CA THR A 30 -15.89 -3.31 -9.08
C THR A 30 -15.92 -1.78 -8.96
N ASP A 31 -16.56 -1.09 -9.91
CA ASP A 31 -16.74 0.36 -9.84
C ASP A 31 -17.55 0.77 -8.60
N ASP A 32 -18.61 0.01 -8.27
CA ASP A 32 -19.42 0.25 -7.07
C ASP A 32 -18.57 0.13 -5.79
N GLU A 33 -17.72 -0.88 -5.70
CA GLU A 33 -16.83 -1.09 -4.55
C GLU A 33 -15.73 -0.02 -4.47
N LEU A 34 -15.16 0.40 -5.60
CA LEU A 34 -14.18 1.49 -5.65
C LEU A 34 -14.79 2.83 -5.25
N SER A 35 -16.08 3.05 -5.57
CA SER A 35 -16.76 4.29 -5.21
C SER A 35 -16.79 4.56 -3.71
N TYR A 36 -16.73 3.53 -2.87
CA TYR A 36 -16.68 3.68 -1.41
C TYR A 36 -15.38 4.34 -0.92
N PHE A 37 -14.31 4.28 -1.71
CA PHE A 37 -13.02 4.88 -1.36
C PHE A 37 -12.85 6.32 -1.84
N LEU A 38 -13.62 6.76 -2.86
CA LEU A 38 -13.47 8.10 -3.44
C LEU A 38 -13.54 9.25 -2.41
N PRO A 39 -14.47 9.24 -1.43
CA PRO A 39 -14.56 10.30 -0.43
C PRO A 39 -13.32 10.38 0.49
N TYR A 40 -12.54 9.31 0.54
CA TYR A 40 -11.41 9.14 1.45
C TYR A 40 -10.04 9.23 0.76
N LEU A 41 -10.00 9.64 -0.51
CA LEU A 41 -8.78 9.88 -1.26
C LEU A 41 -8.31 11.33 -1.05
N TYR A 42 -7.51 11.54 -0.01
CA TYR A 42 -6.99 12.87 0.30
C TYR A 42 -5.70 13.13 -0.48
N LEU A 43 -5.71 14.15 -1.35
CA LEU A 43 -4.51 14.56 -2.07
C LEU A 43 -3.58 15.35 -1.14
N ARG A 44 -2.33 14.89 -1.02
CA ARG A 44 -1.24 15.58 -0.32
C ARG A 44 -0.14 15.94 -1.31
N LYS A 45 0.47 17.10 -1.09
CA LYS A 45 1.63 17.58 -1.86
C LYS A 45 2.85 17.54 -0.97
N TYR A 46 3.95 17.12 -1.54
CA TYR A 46 5.25 17.02 -0.88
C TYR A 46 6.32 17.61 -1.80
N HIS A 47 7.40 18.08 -1.19
CA HIS A 47 8.60 18.57 -1.87
C HIS A 47 9.74 17.56 -1.75
N GLU A 48 10.78 17.79 -2.54
CA GLU A 48 11.99 16.96 -2.52
C GLU A 48 12.58 16.88 -1.10
N ASN A 49 13.02 15.67 -0.73
CA ASN A 49 13.56 15.32 0.59
C ASN A 49 12.54 15.35 1.75
N GLU A 50 11.27 15.67 1.51
CA GLU A 50 10.26 15.52 2.55
C GLU A 50 9.99 14.03 2.84
N VAL A 51 9.85 13.73 4.14
CA VAL A 51 9.54 12.39 4.64
C VAL A 51 8.03 12.23 4.74
N VAL A 52 7.49 11.19 4.10
CA VAL A 52 6.06 10.85 4.20
C VAL A 52 5.74 10.16 5.53
N PHE A 53 6.64 9.27 5.98
CA PHE A 53 6.64 8.64 7.30
C PHE A 53 8.01 8.01 7.57
N PHE A 54 8.33 7.81 8.84
CA PHE A 54 9.55 7.17 9.31
C PHE A 54 9.32 5.70 9.67
N THR A 55 10.40 4.89 9.61
CA THR A 55 10.45 3.57 10.23
C THR A 55 10.04 3.67 11.71
N GLY A 56 9.20 2.73 12.16
CA GLY A 56 8.71 2.69 13.54
C GLY A 56 7.45 3.51 13.81
N ASP A 57 7.07 4.44 12.93
CA ASP A 57 5.81 5.17 13.03
C ASP A 57 4.59 4.23 13.02
N PRO A 58 3.49 4.55 13.71
CA PRO A 58 2.25 3.82 13.57
C PRO A 58 1.75 3.83 12.12
N SER A 59 1.33 2.67 11.60
CA SER A 59 0.78 2.56 10.24
C SER A 59 -0.64 3.09 10.17
N GLN A 60 -0.81 4.39 9.92
CA GLN A 60 -2.09 5.10 9.98
C GLN A 60 -2.73 5.42 8.62
N ALA A 61 -2.10 5.06 7.50
CA ALA A 61 -2.63 5.30 6.17
C ALA A 61 -2.00 4.38 5.12
N VAL A 62 -2.70 4.23 4.00
CA VAL A 62 -2.19 3.71 2.73
C VAL A 62 -1.97 4.90 1.79
N TYR A 63 -0.92 4.85 0.99
CA TYR A 63 -0.48 5.91 0.10
C TYR A 63 -0.40 5.42 -1.34
N ILE A 64 -0.78 6.26 -2.31
CA ILE A 64 -0.66 5.98 -3.74
C ILE A 64 -0.02 7.18 -4.43
N VAL A 65 1.11 6.98 -5.09
CA VAL A 65 1.79 8.05 -5.83
C VAL A 65 0.93 8.45 -7.02
N LYS A 66 0.43 9.69 -7.04
CA LYS A 66 -0.26 10.27 -8.19
C LYS A 66 0.73 10.82 -9.20
N ARG A 67 1.72 11.61 -8.73
CA ARG A 67 2.76 12.24 -9.52
C ARG A 67 4.04 12.35 -8.71
N GLY A 68 5.19 12.23 -9.34
CA GLY A 68 6.49 12.31 -8.70
C GLY A 68 7.07 10.93 -8.39
N ILE A 69 8.07 10.91 -7.52
CA ILE A 69 8.85 9.71 -7.17
C ILE A 69 9.05 9.67 -5.66
N VAL A 70 8.82 8.50 -5.08
CA VAL A 70 9.06 8.22 -3.66
C VAL A 70 10.05 7.06 -3.55
N SER A 71 11.04 7.16 -2.68
CA SER A 71 11.91 6.05 -2.30
C SER A 71 11.44 5.42 -0.99
N LEU A 72 11.52 4.09 -0.90
CA LEU A 72 11.40 3.35 0.36
C LEU A 72 12.80 2.94 0.80
N ASN A 73 13.14 3.24 2.04
CA ASN A 73 14.50 3.10 2.55
C ASN A 73 14.48 2.35 3.88
N LEU A 74 15.43 1.42 4.06
CA LEU A 74 15.74 0.83 5.36
C LEU A 74 16.70 1.74 6.12
N ASP A 75 16.42 1.94 7.40
CA ASP A 75 17.33 2.60 8.31
C ASP A 75 18.41 1.59 8.71
N ILE A 76 19.66 1.86 8.34
CA ILE A 76 20.86 1.09 8.71
C ILE A 76 21.76 1.94 9.57
N LYS A 77 22.70 1.31 10.28
CA LYS A 77 23.55 1.97 11.32
C LYS A 77 24.22 3.27 10.88
N GLU A 78 24.53 3.45 9.59
CA GLU A 78 25.28 4.59 9.06
C GLU A 78 24.49 5.38 7.99
N GLY A 79 23.16 5.19 7.88
CA GLY A 79 22.34 5.90 6.89
C GLY A 79 21.13 5.12 6.43
N PHE A 80 20.77 5.29 5.16
CA PHE A 80 19.64 4.65 4.53
C PHE A 80 20.07 3.73 3.40
N GLU A 81 19.56 2.50 3.38
CA GLU A 81 19.63 1.63 2.22
C GLU A 81 18.33 1.74 1.42
N ARG A 82 18.42 2.15 0.16
CA ARG A 82 17.26 2.25 -0.70
C ARG A 82 16.79 0.87 -1.14
N LEU A 83 15.59 0.49 -0.69
CA LEU A 83 14.94 -0.76 -1.09
C LEU A 83 14.39 -0.67 -2.51
N LEU A 84 13.60 0.37 -2.78
CA LEU A 84 12.97 0.55 -4.09
C LEU A 84 12.50 2.00 -4.30
N THR A 85 12.17 2.29 -5.55
CA THR A 85 11.65 3.59 -6.00
C THR A 85 10.26 3.41 -6.58
N LEU A 86 9.30 4.21 -6.11
CA LEU A 86 7.91 4.18 -6.52
C LEU A 86 7.57 5.38 -7.41
N ARG A 87 6.86 5.10 -8.49
CA ARG A 87 6.37 6.09 -9.44
C ARG A 87 4.84 6.12 -9.45
N SER A 88 4.26 7.01 -10.29
CA SER A 88 2.80 7.14 -10.42
C SER A 88 2.08 5.80 -10.55
N GLY A 89 0.99 5.65 -9.84
CA GLY A 89 0.17 4.45 -9.75
C GLY A 89 0.66 3.42 -8.74
N LYS A 90 1.82 3.57 -8.11
CA LYS A 90 2.32 2.62 -7.11
C LYS A 90 1.81 2.95 -5.72
N LEU A 91 1.46 1.90 -4.98
CA LEU A 91 0.96 1.94 -3.60
C LEU A 91 2.09 1.60 -2.63
N PHE A 92 2.06 2.19 -1.42
CA PHE A 92 2.96 1.88 -0.32
C PHE A 92 2.27 2.11 1.04
N GLY A 93 2.87 1.58 2.09
CA GLY A 93 2.28 1.63 3.42
C GLY A 93 1.07 0.70 3.58
N ASP A 94 1.02 -0.35 2.76
CA ASP A 94 -0.03 -1.37 2.67
C ASP A 94 -0.26 -2.12 3.98
N ASN A 95 0.75 -2.24 4.86
CA ASN A 95 0.59 -2.84 6.17
C ASN A 95 -0.40 -2.09 7.10
N ALA A 96 -0.88 -0.91 6.70
CA ALA A 96 -1.98 -0.22 7.38
C ALA A 96 -3.30 -1.00 7.36
N VAL A 97 -3.49 -1.96 6.44
CA VAL A 97 -4.67 -2.87 6.44
C VAL A 97 -4.70 -3.82 7.65
N LEU A 98 -3.56 -4.01 8.30
CA LEU A 98 -3.44 -4.84 9.50
C LEU A 98 -3.64 -4.03 10.78
N LYS A 99 -4.03 -4.74 11.86
CA LYS A 99 -4.14 -4.13 13.18
C LYS A 99 -2.75 -3.87 13.78
N SER A 100 -2.61 -2.73 14.48
CA SER A 100 -1.46 -2.44 15.37
C SER A 100 -0.09 -2.64 14.73
N THR A 101 0.08 -2.23 13.47
CA THR A 101 1.35 -2.31 12.75
C THR A 101 2.13 -1.01 12.80
N LYS A 102 3.45 -1.12 12.71
CA LYS A 102 4.39 -0.01 12.55
C LYS A 102 5.02 -0.04 11.17
N ARG A 103 5.50 1.11 10.69
CA ARG A 103 6.25 1.23 9.45
C ARG A 103 7.57 0.45 9.54
N ILE A 104 7.86 -0.33 8.52
CA ILE A 104 9.09 -1.14 8.45
C ILE A 104 10.19 -0.50 7.60
N TYR A 105 9.89 0.65 7.00
CA TYR A 105 10.81 1.46 6.19
C TYR A 105 10.43 2.94 6.29
N THR A 106 11.39 3.81 5.95
CA THR A 106 11.19 5.26 5.80
C THR A 106 10.86 5.59 4.35
N ALA A 107 9.82 6.40 4.09
CA ALA A 107 9.41 6.83 2.77
C ALA A 107 9.79 8.30 2.53
N ILE A 108 10.60 8.57 1.49
CA ILE A 108 11.17 9.90 1.20
C ILE A 108 10.85 10.29 -0.24
N VAL A 109 10.45 11.53 -0.44
CA VAL A 109 10.18 12.11 -1.77
C VAL A 109 11.48 12.46 -2.47
N LEU A 110 11.61 12.08 -3.76
CA LEU A 110 12.80 12.29 -4.58
C LEU A 110 12.64 13.35 -5.67
N THR A 111 11.48 13.96 -5.81
CA THR A 111 11.19 14.96 -6.85
C THR A 111 10.77 16.28 -6.25
N ASN A 112 11.09 17.41 -6.92
CA ASN A 112 10.76 18.76 -6.46
C ASN A 112 9.28 18.93 -6.09
N GLU A 113 8.39 18.24 -6.81
CA GLU A 113 6.97 18.16 -6.49
C GLU A 113 6.52 16.70 -6.54
N CYS A 114 5.78 16.28 -5.53
CA CYS A 114 5.17 14.97 -5.47
C CYS A 114 3.73 15.09 -4.96
N GLU A 115 2.80 14.47 -5.68
CA GLU A 115 1.40 14.37 -5.29
C GLU A 115 1.08 12.92 -4.90
N ILE A 116 0.53 12.73 -3.71
CA ILE A 116 0.23 11.42 -3.15
C ILE A 116 -1.23 11.42 -2.69
N TYR A 117 -2.00 10.42 -3.13
CA TYR A 117 -3.28 10.12 -2.51
C TYR A 117 -3.06 9.34 -1.21
N VAL A 118 -3.74 9.78 -0.16
CA VAL A 118 -3.68 9.20 1.18
C VAL A 118 -5.06 8.68 1.54
N ILE A 119 -5.15 7.41 1.91
CA ILE A 119 -6.35 6.81 2.50
C ILE A 119 -6.05 6.54 3.97
N PRO A 120 -6.63 7.31 4.92
CA PRO A 120 -6.44 7.05 6.34
C PRO A 120 -6.91 5.65 6.72
N LYS A 121 -6.19 5.01 7.62
CA LYS A 121 -6.52 3.67 8.13
C LYS A 121 -7.95 3.59 8.68
N ALA A 122 -8.40 4.62 9.40
CA ALA A 122 -9.75 4.66 9.96
C ALA A 122 -10.81 4.52 8.86
N ASN A 123 -10.66 5.29 7.75
CA ASN A 123 -11.60 5.26 6.64
C ASN A 123 -11.49 3.96 5.82
N LEU A 124 -10.27 3.45 5.62
CA LEU A 124 -10.06 2.15 5.00
C LEU A 124 -10.77 1.04 5.79
N MET A 125 -10.60 1.03 7.11
CA MET A 125 -11.25 0.05 7.99
C MET A 125 -12.76 0.22 8.05
N GLU A 126 -13.25 1.46 8.00
CA GLU A 126 -14.70 1.77 7.93
C GLU A 126 -15.32 1.13 6.68
N VAL A 127 -14.73 1.35 5.50
CA VAL A 127 -15.20 0.72 4.25
C VAL A 127 -15.18 -0.80 4.36
N MET A 128 -14.07 -1.37 4.83
CA MET A 128 -13.93 -2.83 4.96
C MET A 128 -14.88 -3.45 5.99
N ASN A 129 -15.23 -2.73 7.05
CA ASN A 129 -16.18 -3.22 8.06
C ASN A 129 -17.62 -3.14 7.60
N ASN A 130 -17.96 -2.14 6.80
CA ASN A 130 -19.31 -1.95 6.26
C ASN A 130 -19.56 -2.81 5.00
N HIS A 131 -18.52 -3.28 4.31
CA HIS A 131 -18.58 -4.03 3.06
C HIS A 131 -17.71 -5.29 3.13
N THR A 132 -18.29 -6.40 3.57
CA THR A 132 -17.56 -7.67 3.80
C THR A 132 -16.93 -8.24 2.53
N GLU A 133 -17.55 -8.07 1.36
CA GLU A 133 -17.00 -8.49 0.07
C GLU A 133 -15.74 -7.70 -0.30
N VAL A 134 -15.77 -6.37 -0.09
CA VAL A 134 -14.61 -5.49 -0.29
C VAL A 134 -13.47 -5.94 0.63
N ARG A 135 -13.79 -6.19 1.91
CA ARG A 135 -12.81 -6.70 2.88
C ARG A 135 -12.20 -8.02 2.42
N ALA A 136 -13.01 -8.97 1.97
CA ALA A 136 -12.53 -10.27 1.51
C ALA A 136 -11.57 -10.11 0.33
N LYS A 137 -11.90 -9.31 -0.67
CA LYS A 137 -11.06 -9.04 -1.84
C LYS A 137 -9.75 -8.35 -1.47
N ILE A 138 -9.80 -7.31 -0.65
CA ILE A 138 -8.59 -6.59 -0.18
C ILE A 138 -7.69 -7.51 0.62
N MET A 139 -8.23 -8.31 1.55
CA MET A 139 -7.44 -9.22 2.37
C MET A 139 -6.85 -10.38 1.56
N SER A 140 -7.57 -10.88 0.54
CA SER A 140 -7.03 -11.89 -0.39
C SER A 140 -5.86 -11.31 -1.20
N ALA A 141 -6.04 -10.14 -1.81
CA ALA A 141 -4.98 -9.45 -2.55
C ALA A 141 -3.75 -9.16 -1.66
N PHE A 142 -3.98 -8.74 -0.41
CA PHE A 142 -2.93 -8.51 0.57
C PHE A 142 -2.16 -9.81 0.88
N ALA A 143 -2.86 -10.91 1.14
CA ALA A 143 -2.23 -12.21 1.42
C ALA A 143 -1.39 -12.70 0.24
N GLU A 144 -1.89 -12.56 -0.99
CA GLU A 144 -1.15 -12.90 -2.21
C GLU A 144 0.10 -12.05 -2.39
N MET A 145 0.02 -10.73 -2.16
CA MET A 145 1.17 -9.82 -2.21
C MET A 145 2.24 -10.23 -1.19
N TYR A 146 1.84 -10.51 0.04
CA TYR A 146 2.78 -10.93 1.08
C TYR A 146 3.40 -12.30 0.81
N ASN A 147 2.65 -13.24 0.24
CA ASN A 147 3.21 -14.51 -0.23
C ASN A 147 4.27 -14.28 -1.33
N GLU A 148 4.05 -13.37 -2.26
CA GLU A 148 5.07 -12.99 -3.25
C GLU A 148 6.31 -12.35 -2.61
N TYR A 149 6.12 -11.44 -1.65
CA TYR A 149 7.25 -10.84 -0.93
C TYR A 149 8.08 -11.90 -0.23
N MET A 150 7.45 -12.87 0.45
CA MET A 150 8.11 -13.99 1.07
C MET A 150 8.87 -14.86 0.07
N ASN A 151 8.24 -15.23 -1.05
CA ASN A 151 8.88 -16.02 -2.08
C ASN A 151 10.11 -15.31 -2.66
N ASN A 152 10.04 -13.99 -2.88
CA ASN A 152 11.15 -13.20 -3.36
C ASN A 152 12.27 -13.09 -2.30
N LEU A 153 11.90 -12.95 -1.02
CA LEU A 153 12.88 -12.95 0.07
C LEU A 153 13.63 -14.28 0.12
N PHE A 154 12.95 -15.42 0.04
CA PHE A 154 13.60 -16.74 0.00
C PHE A 154 14.48 -16.93 -1.23
N LYS A 155 14.07 -16.45 -2.41
CA LYS A 155 14.90 -16.49 -3.62
C LYS A 155 16.18 -15.67 -3.44
N THR A 156 16.06 -14.47 -2.89
CA THR A 156 17.19 -13.57 -2.62
C THR A 156 18.14 -14.18 -1.58
N TYR A 157 17.58 -14.74 -0.50
CA TYR A 157 18.35 -15.44 0.52
C TYR A 157 19.18 -16.59 -0.07
N LYS A 158 18.57 -17.44 -0.88
CA LYS A 158 19.27 -18.53 -1.58
C LYS A 158 20.41 -18.00 -2.47
N ALA A 159 20.15 -16.90 -3.18
CA ALA A 159 21.16 -16.29 -4.06
C ALA A 159 22.32 -15.63 -3.29
N SER A 160 22.08 -15.15 -2.07
CA SER A 160 23.09 -14.53 -1.22
C SER A 160 23.93 -15.53 -0.39
N LEU A 161 23.79 -16.83 -0.65
CA LEU A 161 24.52 -17.92 0.02
C LEU A 161 24.32 -17.96 1.55
N GLY A 162 23.17 -17.49 2.04
CA GLY A 162 22.81 -17.63 3.44
C GLY A 162 23.58 -16.72 4.41
N PHE A 163 23.82 -15.48 4.04
CA PHE A 163 24.48 -14.49 4.91
C PHE A 163 23.80 -14.24 6.26
N PHE A 164 22.56 -14.67 6.41
CA PHE A 164 21.81 -14.61 7.67
C PHE A 164 21.00 -15.91 7.88
N ASP A 165 20.81 -16.28 9.13
CA ASP A 165 20.08 -17.50 9.48
C ASP A 165 18.56 -17.24 9.51
N LEU A 166 17.85 -17.74 8.49
CA LEU A 166 16.39 -17.69 8.46
C LEU A 166 15.74 -18.60 9.51
N GLY A 167 16.44 -19.61 10.01
CA GLY A 167 15.92 -20.52 11.04
C GLY A 167 15.58 -19.78 12.31
N THR A 168 16.36 -18.79 12.71
CA THR A 168 16.07 -17.94 13.88
C THR A 168 14.79 -17.12 13.69
N VAL A 169 14.52 -16.63 12.48
CA VAL A 169 13.30 -15.86 12.20
C VAL A 169 12.04 -16.72 12.34
N TYR A 170 12.11 -18.00 11.94
CA TYR A 170 10.98 -18.92 12.03
C TYR A 170 10.78 -19.52 13.43
N SER A 171 11.85 -19.68 14.21
CA SER A 171 11.76 -20.24 15.56
C SER A 171 10.97 -19.36 16.53
N ASP A 172 10.96 -18.05 16.27
CA ASP A 172 10.23 -17.06 17.09
C ASP A 172 8.76 -16.90 16.68
N MET A 173 8.34 -17.51 15.57
CA MET A 173 6.94 -17.50 15.13
C MET A 173 6.17 -18.62 15.84
N LYS A 174 5.09 -18.24 16.55
CA LYS A 174 4.09 -19.22 17.00
C LYS A 174 3.30 -19.68 15.77
N LEU A 175 3.68 -20.81 15.21
CA LEU A 175 2.93 -21.52 14.18
C LEU A 175 1.77 -22.28 14.79
#